data_c32b047809ca62f13ab6f6caf74654fd
#
_entry.id   c32b047809ca62f13ab6f6caf74654fd
#
_cell.length_a   1.000
_cell.length_b   1.000
_cell.length_c   1.000
_cell.angle_alpha   90.00
_cell.angle_beta   90.00
_cell.angle_gamma   90.00
#
_symmetry.space_group_name_H-M   'P 1'
#
loop_
_entity.id
_entity.type
_entity.pdbx_description
1 polymer ?
#
loop_
_entity_poly.entity_id
_entity_poly.type
_entity_poly.pdbx_seq_one_letter_code
_entity_poly.pdbx_strand_id
1 'polypeptide(L)'
;EPVPAGGAAVARAASPLVTRPAAEQRALVSLALEVTGIRMTAEHVAVAFSLKLANQGAADATGLMVRIALNQGSAMTEPVLARFFDGAGGSVLRDDMEIRAGDGESLTTEAMLPRAILEPLMIGGKPMLVPVVAFDVTYHWDGDADAFGQVAGSFVLGREQGTSGSEKLAPLPLDPATYVVDRPGARATAVRRNQ
;
A
#
# COMPACT_ATOMS: atom_id res chain seq x y z
N GLU A 1 -76.65 13.79 -38.03
CA GLU A 1 -75.59 12.83 -38.15
C GLU A 1 -74.37 13.31 -37.37
N PRO A 2 -73.84 12.57 -36.39
CA PRO A 2 -72.63 12.92 -35.73
C PRO A 2 -71.42 12.31 -36.42
N VAL A 3 -70.42 13.13 -36.70
CA VAL A 3 -69.13 12.76 -37.22
C VAL A 3 -68.26 12.23 -36.05
N PRO A 4 -67.65 11.04 -36.13
CA PRO A 4 -66.77 10.60 -35.09
C PRO A 4 -65.43 11.32 -35.17
N ALA A 5 -65.05 11.95 -34.08
CA ALA A 5 -63.71 12.51 -33.89
C ALA A 5 -62.72 11.38 -33.76
N GLY A 6 -61.86 11.23 -34.80
CA GLY A 6 -60.69 10.34 -34.74
C GLY A 6 -59.62 10.91 -33.80
N GLY A 7 -59.52 10.29 -32.65
CA GLY A 7 -58.42 10.61 -31.73
C GLY A 7 -57.12 10.10 -32.32
N ALA A 8 -56.26 11.01 -32.77
CA ALA A 8 -54.89 10.66 -33.10
C ALA A 8 -54.13 10.30 -31.84
N ALA A 9 -53.82 9.04 -31.66
CA ALA A 9 -52.91 8.58 -30.64
C ALA A 9 -51.50 9.13 -30.96
N VAL A 10 -51.05 10.13 -30.19
CA VAL A 10 -49.66 10.60 -30.26
C VAL A 10 -48.80 9.50 -29.68
N ALA A 11 -48.12 8.76 -30.54
CA ALA A 11 -47.10 7.84 -30.12
C ALA A 11 -46.00 8.65 -29.40
N ARG A 12 -45.90 8.48 -28.08
CA ARG A 12 -44.76 8.99 -27.35
C ARG A 12 -43.51 8.27 -27.89
N ALA A 13 -42.65 9.02 -28.56
CA ALA A 13 -41.32 8.53 -28.88
C ALA A 13 -40.63 8.12 -27.58
N ALA A 14 -40.31 6.84 -27.45
CA ALA A 14 -39.53 6.35 -26.36
C ALA A 14 -38.19 7.09 -26.40
N SER A 15 -37.88 7.87 -25.39
CA SER A 15 -36.55 8.46 -25.21
C SER A 15 -35.53 7.33 -25.29
N PRO A 16 -34.46 7.47 -26.08
CA PRO A 16 -33.42 6.44 -26.08
C PRO A 16 -32.96 6.28 -24.64
N LEU A 17 -33.12 5.05 -24.13
CA LEU A 17 -32.49 4.65 -22.87
C LEU A 17 -30.99 4.89 -23.06
N VAL A 18 -30.48 5.97 -22.47
CA VAL A 18 -29.04 6.13 -22.29
C VAL A 18 -28.66 5.02 -21.31
N THR A 19 -28.30 3.87 -21.86
CA THR A 19 -27.65 2.82 -21.09
C THR A 19 -26.33 3.41 -20.63
N ARG A 20 -26.26 3.82 -19.36
CA ARG A 20 -24.96 4.02 -18.73
C ARG A 20 -24.19 2.73 -18.94
N PRO A 21 -22.93 2.81 -19.47
CA PRO A 21 -22.07 1.64 -19.48
C PRO A 21 -22.13 1.06 -18.07
N ALA A 22 -22.36 -0.24 -17.97
CA ALA A 22 -22.29 -0.92 -16.69
C ALA A 22 -20.98 -0.50 -16.05
N ALA A 23 -21.02 -0.02 -14.79
CA ALA A 23 -19.83 0.32 -14.06
C ALA A 23 -18.88 -0.87 -14.15
N GLU A 24 -17.67 -0.63 -14.66
CA GLU A 24 -16.68 -1.67 -14.81
C GLU A 24 -16.52 -2.37 -13.46
N GLN A 25 -16.85 -3.66 -13.42
CA GLN A 25 -16.69 -4.46 -12.21
C GLN A 25 -15.22 -4.81 -12.09
N ARG A 26 -14.53 -4.10 -11.23
CA ARG A 26 -13.12 -4.33 -10.96
C ARG A 26 -12.86 -4.63 -9.48
N ALA A 27 -11.76 -5.30 -9.22
CA ALA A 27 -11.17 -5.31 -7.90
C ALA A 27 -10.45 -3.97 -7.65
N LEU A 28 -10.48 -3.51 -6.42
CA LEU A 28 -9.81 -2.28 -6.00
C LEU A 28 -9.25 -2.49 -4.60
N VAL A 29 -7.96 -2.80 -4.52
CA VAL A 29 -7.28 -3.11 -3.27
C VAL A 29 -6.62 -1.84 -2.73
N SER A 30 -6.82 -1.57 -1.46
CA SER A 30 -6.11 -0.56 -0.69
C SER A 30 -5.18 -1.21 0.32
N LEU A 31 -4.15 -0.50 0.74
CA LEU A 31 -3.23 -0.95 1.78
C LEU A 31 -3.13 0.08 2.91
N ALA A 32 -2.94 -0.42 4.13
CA ALA A 32 -2.64 0.38 5.30
C ALA A 32 -1.57 -0.34 6.14
N LEU A 33 -0.59 0.40 6.60
CA LEU A 33 0.51 -0.13 7.40
C LEU A 33 0.35 0.26 8.86
N GLU A 34 0.50 -0.73 9.74
CA GLU A 34 0.63 -0.54 11.17
C GLU A 34 1.96 -1.15 11.63
N VAL A 35 2.88 -0.33 12.10
CA VAL A 35 4.13 -0.79 12.69
C VAL A 35 3.88 -1.09 14.17
N THR A 36 4.09 -2.34 14.56
CA THR A 36 3.81 -2.81 15.92
C THR A 36 5.05 -2.90 16.78
N GLY A 37 6.24 -2.93 16.19
CA GLY A 37 7.49 -2.96 16.94
C GLY A 37 8.69 -2.71 16.05
N ILE A 38 9.70 -2.06 16.59
CA ILE A 38 11.02 -1.94 15.96
C ILE A 38 12.03 -2.31 17.04
N ARG A 39 12.89 -3.25 16.71
CA ARG A 39 13.87 -3.80 17.64
C ARG A 39 15.25 -3.75 17.01
N MET A 40 16.18 -3.10 17.71
CA MET A 40 17.60 -3.12 17.37
C MET A 40 18.26 -4.32 18.00
N THR A 41 18.95 -5.12 17.20
CA THR A 41 19.84 -6.18 17.65
C THR A 41 21.26 -5.89 17.17
N ALA A 42 22.24 -6.66 17.65
CA ALA A 42 23.62 -6.49 17.22
C ALA A 42 23.83 -6.61 15.70
N GLU A 43 22.99 -7.43 15.03
CA GLU A 43 23.14 -7.78 13.61
C GLU A 43 22.05 -7.22 12.72
N HIS A 44 20.86 -6.92 13.27
CA HIS A 44 19.69 -6.55 12.49
C HIS A 44 18.89 -5.42 13.10
N VAL A 45 18.15 -4.73 12.25
CA VAL A 45 16.99 -3.94 12.63
C VAL A 45 15.76 -4.76 12.25
N ALA A 46 14.97 -5.14 13.26
CA ALA A 46 13.78 -5.96 13.07
C ALA A 46 12.53 -5.07 13.14
N VAL A 47 11.73 -5.08 12.09
CA VAL A 47 10.49 -4.29 12.00
C VAL A 47 9.30 -5.22 11.99
N ALA A 48 8.54 -5.23 13.06
CA ALA A 48 7.29 -5.95 13.17
C ALA A 48 6.14 -5.06 12.72
N PHE A 49 5.28 -5.58 11.86
CA PHE A 49 4.18 -4.81 11.29
C PHE A 49 2.98 -5.68 10.93
N SER A 50 1.85 -5.04 10.76
CA SER A 50 0.66 -5.60 10.14
C SER A 50 0.32 -4.77 8.90
N LEU A 51 0.29 -5.42 7.75
CA LEU A 51 -0.16 -4.82 6.50
C LEU A 51 -1.61 -5.23 6.28
N LYS A 52 -2.50 -4.25 6.28
CA LYS A 52 -3.93 -4.44 6.07
C LYS A 52 -4.28 -4.17 4.62
N LEU A 53 -4.89 -5.15 3.97
CA LEU A 53 -5.36 -5.07 2.60
C LEU A 53 -6.88 -5.15 2.61
N ALA A 54 -7.53 -4.27 1.86
CA ALA A 54 -8.98 -4.27 1.71
C ALA A 54 -9.36 -4.19 0.23
N ASN A 55 -10.25 -5.07 -0.21
CA ASN A 55 -10.80 -5.01 -1.56
C ASN A 55 -12.12 -4.24 -1.52
N GLN A 56 -12.09 -3.00 -1.94
CA GLN A 56 -13.24 -2.09 -1.99
C GLN A 56 -13.95 -2.13 -3.34
N GLY A 57 -13.49 -2.96 -4.26
CA GLY A 57 -14.08 -3.13 -5.57
C GLY A 57 -15.25 -4.09 -5.59
N ALA A 58 -15.89 -4.21 -6.76
CA ALA A 58 -17.03 -5.08 -6.98
C ALA A 58 -16.66 -6.49 -7.47
N ALA A 59 -15.40 -6.73 -7.84
CA ALA A 59 -14.88 -8.02 -8.25
C ALA A 59 -13.86 -8.55 -7.25
N ASP A 60 -13.72 -9.88 -7.19
CA ASP A 60 -12.70 -10.52 -6.35
C ASP A 60 -11.31 -10.22 -6.90
N ALA A 61 -10.37 -9.89 -6.02
CA ALA A 61 -8.96 -9.75 -6.36
C ALA A 61 -8.31 -11.14 -6.33
N THR A 62 -7.70 -11.55 -7.42
CA THR A 62 -7.08 -12.86 -7.60
C THR A 62 -5.62 -12.75 -7.99
N GLY A 63 -4.84 -13.81 -7.80
CA GLY A 63 -3.41 -13.81 -8.10
C GLY A 63 -2.67 -12.67 -7.42
N LEU A 64 -3.08 -12.30 -6.21
CA LEU A 64 -2.55 -11.15 -5.50
C LEU A 64 -1.19 -11.49 -4.93
N MET A 65 -0.22 -10.65 -5.25
CA MET A 65 1.15 -10.75 -4.77
C MET A 65 1.52 -9.51 -3.97
N VAL A 66 2.11 -9.73 -2.81
CA VAL A 66 2.64 -8.68 -1.94
C VAL A 66 4.15 -8.76 -1.93
N ARG A 67 4.82 -7.70 -2.32
CA ARG A 67 6.28 -7.56 -2.27
C ARG A 67 6.66 -6.48 -1.27
N ILE A 68 7.84 -6.64 -0.68
CA ILE A 68 8.39 -5.72 0.32
C ILE A 68 9.83 -5.36 -0.04
N ALA A 69 10.20 -4.12 0.24
CA ALA A 69 11.58 -3.66 0.28
C ALA A 69 11.80 -2.85 1.54
N LEU A 70 12.90 -3.08 2.23
CA LEU A 70 13.27 -2.37 3.46
C LEU A 70 14.74 -2.01 3.39
N ASN A 71 15.05 -0.73 3.53
CA ASN A 71 16.42 -0.24 3.59
C ASN A 71 16.47 1.12 4.30
N GLN A 72 17.67 1.65 4.49
CA GLN A 72 17.84 3.02 4.95
C GLN A 72 17.30 4.02 3.93
N GLY A 73 16.83 5.18 4.38
CA GLY A 73 16.20 6.18 3.53
C GLY A 73 17.07 6.66 2.37
N SER A 74 18.38 6.79 2.60
CA SER A 74 19.34 7.20 1.54
C SER A 74 19.47 6.20 0.40
N ALA A 75 19.13 4.92 0.64
CA ALA A 75 19.12 3.86 -0.37
C ALA A 75 17.73 3.66 -1.01
N MET A 76 16.70 4.32 -0.49
CA MET A 76 15.32 4.23 -0.96
C MET A 76 14.89 5.53 -1.65
N THR A 77 15.68 5.93 -2.63
CA THR A 77 15.41 7.12 -3.44
C THR A 77 14.19 6.92 -4.33
N GLU A 78 13.62 7.99 -4.84
CA GLU A 78 12.47 7.92 -5.75
C GLU A 78 12.73 7.01 -6.97
N PRO A 79 13.88 7.09 -7.68
CA PRO A 79 14.17 6.16 -8.76
C PRO A 79 14.27 4.69 -8.31
N VAL A 80 14.80 4.41 -7.12
CA VAL A 80 14.87 3.04 -6.56
C VAL A 80 13.46 2.52 -6.28
N LEU A 81 12.61 3.33 -5.67
CA LEU A 81 11.21 2.99 -5.39
C LEU A 81 10.42 2.77 -6.68
N ALA A 82 10.61 3.62 -7.69
CA ALA A 82 9.95 3.46 -8.98
C ALA A 82 10.33 2.12 -9.64
N ARG A 83 11.59 1.73 -9.62
CA ARG A 83 12.03 0.42 -10.13
C ARG A 83 11.46 -0.74 -9.31
N PHE A 84 11.39 -0.58 -7.99
CA PHE A 84 10.74 -1.58 -7.14
C PHE A 84 9.28 -1.77 -7.51
N PHE A 85 8.54 -0.69 -7.74
CA PHE A 85 7.15 -0.76 -8.17
C PHE A 85 6.99 -1.31 -9.60
N ASP A 86 8.03 -1.25 -10.42
CA ASP A 86 8.09 -1.90 -11.73
C ASP A 86 8.53 -3.37 -11.67
N GLY A 87 8.75 -3.91 -10.49
CA GLY A 87 9.05 -5.33 -10.27
C GLY A 87 10.51 -5.65 -9.97
N ALA A 88 11.39 -4.66 -9.83
CA ALA A 88 12.81 -4.88 -9.56
C ALA A 88 13.13 -4.88 -8.06
N GLY A 89 13.94 -5.84 -7.62
CA GLY A 89 14.41 -5.92 -6.25
C GLY A 89 13.35 -6.34 -5.24
N GLY A 90 13.64 -6.16 -3.96
CA GLY A 90 12.76 -6.55 -2.88
C GLY A 90 12.58 -8.06 -2.73
N SER A 91 11.60 -8.43 -1.97
CA SER A 91 11.24 -9.82 -1.67
C SER A 91 9.75 -10.03 -1.78
N VAL A 92 9.32 -11.25 -2.09
CA VAL A 92 7.91 -11.64 -2.05
C VAL A 92 7.54 -11.96 -0.62
N LEU A 93 6.56 -11.24 -0.09
CA LEU A 93 6.02 -11.47 1.24
C LEU A 93 4.91 -12.51 1.22
N ARG A 94 4.04 -12.43 0.24
CA ARG A 94 2.96 -13.38 0.01
C ARG A 94 2.61 -13.42 -1.47
N ASP A 95 2.23 -14.57 -1.98
CA ASP A 95 1.85 -14.78 -3.37
C ASP A 95 0.56 -15.58 -3.48
N ASP A 96 -0.07 -15.51 -4.65
CA ASP A 96 -1.26 -16.26 -4.99
C ASP A 96 -2.40 -16.14 -3.97
N MET A 97 -2.61 -14.92 -3.48
CA MET A 97 -3.71 -14.61 -2.56
C MET A 97 -4.99 -14.26 -3.32
N GLU A 98 -6.10 -14.48 -2.66
CA GLU A 98 -7.41 -14.02 -3.09
C GLU A 98 -8.05 -13.18 -1.99
N ILE A 99 -8.62 -12.03 -2.37
CA ILE A 99 -9.43 -11.20 -1.47
C ILE A 99 -10.75 -10.93 -2.17
N ARG A 100 -11.82 -11.47 -1.64
CA ARG A 100 -13.16 -11.27 -2.20
C ARG A 100 -13.58 -9.81 -2.15
N ALA A 101 -14.47 -9.45 -3.08
CA ALA A 101 -15.09 -8.13 -3.08
C ALA A 101 -15.69 -7.81 -1.71
N GLY A 102 -15.32 -6.66 -1.13
CA GLY A 102 -15.78 -6.22 0.19
C GLY A 102 -15.02 -6.80 1.38
N ASP A 103 -14.11 -7.74 1.16
CA ASP A 103 -13.32 -8.36 2.23
C ASP A 103 -11.95 -7.70 2.41
N GLY A 104 -11.27 -8.09 3.47
CA GLY A 104 -9.91 -7.67 3.79
C GLY A 104 -9.07 -8.81 4.34
N GLU A 105 -7.76 -8.61 4.28
CA GLU A 105 -6.74 -9.50 4.82
C GLU A 105 -5.70 -8.70 5.59
N SER A 106 -5.13 -9.31 6.63
CA SER A 106 -4.01 -8.73 7.37
C SER A 106 -2.81 -9.66 7.30
N LEU A 107 -1.67 -9.11 6.91
CA LEU A 107 -0.40 -9.82 6.93
C LEU A 107 0.41 -9.28 8.10
N THR A 108 0.59 -10.10 9.13
CA THR A 108 1.37 -9.74 10.31
C THR A 108 2.66 -10.52 10.29
N THR A 109 3.78 -9.82 10.23
CA THR A 109 5.11 -10.42 10.14
C THR A 109 6.19 -9.46 10.61
N GLU A 110 7.44 -9.91 10.52
CA GLU A 110 8.63 -9.13 10.86
C GLU A 110 9.58 -9.14 9.66
N ALA A 111 10.08 -7.96 9.30
CA ALA A 111 11.13 -7.80 8.29
C ALA A 111 12.45 -7.44 8.96
N MET A 112 13.54 -7.97 8.43
CA MET A 112 14.90 -7.78 8.95
C MET A 112 15.73 -6.94 7.99
N LEU A 113 16.40 -5.93 8.53
CA LEU A 113 17.39 -5.14 7.81
C LEU A 113 18.77 -5.40 8.41
N PRO A 114 19.72 -6.01 7.66
CA PRO A 114 21.05 -6.27 8.19
C PRO A 114 21.79 -4.97 8.51
N ARG A 115 22.36 -4.87 9.70
CA ARG A 115 23.13 -3.69 10.09
C ARG A 115 24.42 -3.53 9.31
N ALA A 116 24.98 -4.64 8.80
CA ALA A 116 26.23 -4.63 8.05
C ALA A 116 26.18 -3.83 6.75
N ILE A 117 24.98 -3.66 6.15
CA ILE A 117 24.80 -2.90 4.90
C ILE A 117 24.47 -1.42 5.15
N LEU A 118 24.28 -1.00 6.40
CA LEU A 118 23.86 0.35 6.71
C LEU A 118 25.02 1.34 6.65
N GLU A 119 24.74 2.49 6.09
CA GLU A 119 25.57 3.69 6.17
C GLU A 119 24.92 4.64 7.16
N PRO A 120 25.43 4.77 8.38
CA PRO A 120 24.78 5.59 9.39
C PRO A 120 24.69 7.05 8.97
N LEU A 121 23.54 7.66 9.25
CA LEU A 121 23.36 9.10 9.14
C LEU A 121 23.88 9.76 10.41
N MET A 122 24.91 10.61 10.31
CA MET A 122 25.45 11.29 11.47
C MET A 122 24.63 12.54 11.78
N ILE A 123 23.98 12.55 12.93
CA ILE A 123 23.20 13.69 13.43
C ILE A 123 23.76 14.10 14.79
N GLY A 124 24.32 15.30 14.87
CA GLY A 124 24.94 15.78 16.10
C GLY A 124 26.09 14.89 16.59
N GLY A 125 26.85 14.29 15.69
CA GLY A 125 27.93 13.36 15.99
C GLY A 125 27.50 11.96 16.40
N LYS A 126 26.20 11.64 16.31
CA LYS A 126 25.64 10.32 16.66
C LYS A 126 25.18 9.57 15.42
N PRO A 127 25.47 8.25 15.34
CA PRO A 127 24.98 7.42 14.23
C PRO A 127 23.49 7.16 14.38
N MET A 128 22.73 7.51 13.37
CA MET A 128 21.27 7.39 13.33
C MET A 128 20.83 6.65 12.09
N LEU A 129 19.62 6.08 12.14
CA LEU A 129 18.96 5.40 11.03
C LEU A 129 17.57 5.98 10.81
N VAL A 130 17.25 6.24 9.55
CA VAL A 130 15.89 6.51 9.10
C VAL A 130 15.51 5.40 8.09
N PRO A 131 14.88 4.32 8.54
CA PRO A 131 14.49 3.26 7.63
C PRO A 131 13.27 3.66 6.79
N VAL A 132 13.21 3.12 5.57
CA VAL A 132 12.05 3.22 4.68
C VAL A 132 11.64 1.81 4.28
N VAL A 133 10.36 1.52 4.42
CA VAL A 133 9.75 0.29 3.94
C VAL A 133 8.82 0.62 2.76
N ALA A 134 8.86 -0.21 1.74
CA ALA A 134 7.96 -0.09 0.60
C ALA A 134 7.22 -1.40 0.40
N PHE A 135 5.97 -1.29 -0.02
CA PHE A 135 5.12 -2.42 -0.38
C PHE A 135 4.61 -2.22 -1.80
N ASP A 136 4.57 -3.32 -2.53
CA ASP A 136 4.02 -3.38 -3.88
C ASP A 136 3.02 -4.54 -3.93
N VAL A 137 1.76 -4.22 -4.18
CA VAL A 137 0.67 -5.17 -4.23
C VAL A 137 0.08 -5.15 -5.62
N THR A 138 0.19 -6.27 -6.33
CA THR A 138 -0.36 -6.46 -7.67
C THR A 138 -1.42 -7.54 -7.64
N TYR A 139 -2.44 -7.40 -8.47
CA TYR A 139 -3.57 -8.33 -8.48
C TYR A 139 -4.31 -8.28 -9.81
N HIS A 140 -5.15 -9.28 -10.01
CA HIS A 140 -6.02 -9.42 -11.16
C HIS A 140 -7.47 -9.61 -10.70
N TRP A 141 -8.40 -9.59 -11.64
CA TRP A 141 -9.79 -9.99 -11.44
C TRP A 141 -10.31 -10.66 -12.68
N ASP A 142 -11.43 -11.38 -12.53
CA ASP A 142 -11.97 -12.20 -13.61
C ASP A 142 -12.44 -11.41 -14.82
N GLY A 143 -12.28 -12.02 -15.98
CA GLY A 143 -12.96 -11.70 -17.22
C GLY A 143 -12.10 -11.05 -18.29
N ASP A 144 -10.93 -10.52 -17.98
CA ASP A 144 -10.06 -9.92 -18.99
C ASP A 144 -8.59 -10.16 -18.64
N ALA A 145 -7.80 -10.57 -19.64
CA ALA A 145 -6.34 -10.68 -19.49
C ALA A 145 -5.68 -9.35 -19.15
N ASP A 146 -6.33 -8.23 -19.45
CA ASP A 146 -5.88 -6.88 -19.14
C ASP A 146 -6.35 -6.37 -17.77
N ALA A 147 -7.13 -7.18 -17.04
CA ALA A 147 -7.62 -6.84 -15.71
C ALA A 147 -6.49 -6.93 -14.68
N PHE A 148 -5.75 -5.85 -14.55
CA PHE A 148 -4.59 -5.73 -13.67
C PHE A 148 -4.73 -4.49 -12.79
N GLY A 149 -4.45 -4.66 -11.49
CA GLY A 149 -4.40 -3.58 -10.53
C GLY A 149 -3.10 -3.58 -9.75
N GLN A 150 -2.72 -2.42 -9.30
CA GLN A 150 -1.56 -2.22 -8.44
C GLN A 150 -1.86 -1.18 -7.37
N VAL A 151 -1.50 -1.48 -6.14
CA VAL A 151 -1.38 -0.50 -5.08
C VAL A 151 0.00 -0.64 -4.45
N ALA A 152 0.73 0.46 -4.39
CA ALA A 152 2.08 0.49 -3.86
C ALA A 152 2.29 1.75 -3.04
N GLY A 153 3.09 1.65 -2.00
CA GLY A 153 3.39 2.76 -1.13
C GLY A 153 4.73 2.60 -0.44
N SER A 154 5.23 3.71 0.06
CA SER A 154 6.45 3.76 0.85
C SER A 154 6.22 4.55 2.13
N PHE A 155 6.93 4.16 3.18
CA PHE A 155 6.73 4.69 4.54
C PHE A 155 8.08 4.91 5.20
N VAL A 156 8.24 6.09 5.76
CA VAL A 156 9.35 6.38 6.67
C VAL A 156 9.02 5.78 8.03
N LEU A 157 9.97 5.11 8.63
CA LEU A 157 9.85 4.52 9.96
C LEU A 157 10.67 5.30 10.98
N GLY A 158 10.23 5.29 12.22
CA GLY A 158 10.94 5.95 13.30
C GLY A 158 10.18 5.85 14.61
N ARG A 159 10.51 6.73 15.53
CA ARG A 159 9.87 6.83 16.83
C ARG A 159 8.92 8.02 16.87
N GLU A 160 7.71 7.82 17.37
CA GLU A 160 6.76 8.91 17.63
C GLU A 160 7.34 9.88 18.64
N GLN A 161 7.17 11.18 18.41
CA GLN A 161 7.67 12.25 19.27
C GLN A 161 6.54 12.87 20.09
N GLY A 162 6.67 12.78 21.40
CA GLY A 162 5.86 13.54 22.34
C GLY A 162 4.35 13.28 22.28
N THR A 163 3.63 14.07 23.06
CA THR A 163 2.16 14.05 23.10
C THR A 163 1.53 15.09 22.18
N SER A 164 2.33 15.95 21.59
CA SER A 164 1.86 17.12 20.82
C SER A 164 1.56 16.85 19.35
N GLY A 165 1.58 15.59 18.91
CA GLY A 165 1.26 15.26 17.53
C GLY A 165 2.26 15.83 16.52
N SER A 166 3.57 15.88 16.85
CA SER A 166 4.58 16.19 15.86
C SER A 166 4.44 15.24 14.68
N GLU A 167 4.22 15.77 13.49
CA GLU A 167 4.04 14.96 12.27
C GLU A 167 5.30 14.20 11.87
N LYS A 168 6.47 14.63 12.36
CA LYS A 168 7.74 13.99 12.06
C LYS A 168 8.11 12.94 13.10
N LEU A 169 8.56 11.79 12.59
CA LEU A 169 9.15 10.75 13.41
C LEU A 169 10.59 11.10 13.76
N ALA A 170 11.03 10.70 14.95
CA ALA A 170 12.44 10.80 15.33
C ALA A 170 13.25 9.70 14.65
N PRO A 171 14.48 10.00 14.16
CA PRO A 171 15.41 8.98 13.72
C PRO A 171 15.73 7.98 14.82
N LEU A 172 16.17 6.79 14.43
CA LEU A 172 16.51 5.71 15.37
C LEU A 172 18.01 5.72 15.66
N PRO A 173 18.44 5.83 16.93
CA PRO A 173 19.84 5.68 17.27
C PRO A 173 20.37 4.29 16.92
N LEU A 174 21.60 4.22 16.42
CA LEU A 174 22.31 2.96 16.21
C LEU A 174 23.23 2.60 17.41
N ASP A 175 23.28 3.47 18.40
CA ASP A 175 23.94 3.27 19.68
C ASP A 175 22.93 3.62 20.80
N PRO A 176 22.62 2.69 21.73
CA PRO A 176 23.21 1.37 21.96
C PRO A 176 22.87 0.34 20.86
N ALA A 177 23.69 -0.74 20.80
CA ALA A 177 23.56 -1.74 19.74
C ALA A 177 22.25 -2.56 19.85
N THR A 178 21.70 -2.70 21.05
CA THR A 178 20.49 -3.48 21.30
C THR A 178 19.50 -2.68 22.14
N TYR A 179 18.28 -2.52 21.62
CA TYR A 179 17.17 -1.92 22.35
C TYR A 179 15.85 -2.13 21.57
N VAL A 180 14.75 -1.94 22.26
CA VAL A 180 13.41 -1.91 21.67
C VAL A 180 13.00 -0.44 21.53
N VAL A 181 12.53 -0.07 20.34
CA VAL A 181 12.06 1.28 20.08
C VAL A 181 10.78 1.55 20.87
N ASP A 182 10.79 2.59 21.64
CA ASP A 182 9.64 3.11 22.35
C ASP A 182 8.74 3.83 21.34
N ARG A 183 7.47 3.48 21.29
CA ARG A 183 6.46 4.06 20.39
C ARG A 183 6.90 4.13 18.90
N PRO A 184 7.11 2.97 18.26
CA PRO A 184 7.45 2.94 16.84
C PRO A 184 6.29 3.46 16.00
N GLY A 185 6.61 4.08 14.89
CA GLY A 185 5.63 4.63 13.98
C GLY A 185 6.07 4.64 12.53
N ALA A 186 5.12 4.93 11.66
CA ALA A 186 5.33 5.04 10.23
C ALA A 186 4.59 6.25 9.68
N ARG A 187 5.16 6.86 8.63
CA ARG A 187 4.53 7.95 7.86
C ARG A 187 4.62 7.64 6.39
N ALA A 188 3.49 7.71 5.70
CA ALA A 188 3.46 7.56 4.26
C ALA A 188 4.25 8.68 3.58
N THR A 189 5.02 8.33 2.56
CA THR A 189 5.69 9.30 1.69
C THR A 189 4.82 9.61 0.48
N ALA A 190 5.24 10.61 -0.32
CA ALA A 190 4.57 10.94 -1.57
C ALA A 190 4.79 9.89 -2.67
N VAL A 191 5.77 9.00 -2.51
CA VAL A 191 6.12 7.99 -3.53
C VAL A 191 5.21 6.78 -3.39
N ARG A 192 4.20 6.74 -4.25
CA ARG A 192 3.15 5.71 -4.23
C ARG A 192 2.61 5.48 -5.63
N ARG A 193 1.95 4.35 -5.85
CA ARG A 193 1.18 4.04 -7.07
C ARG A 193 -0.19 3.48 -6.71
N ASN A 194 -1.16 3.81 -7.55
CA ASN A 194 -2.49 3.24 -7.50
C ASN A 194 -3.06 3.23 -8.91
N GLN A 195 -3.27 2.03 -9.47
CA GLN A 195 -3.81 1.85 -10.81
C GLN A 195 -4.68 0.59 -10.94
#